data_f3a1e60114ce84b3e312fbf3b749155d
#
_entry.id   f3a1e60114ce84b3e312fbf3b749155d
#
_cell.length_a   1.000
_cell.length_b   1.000
_cell.length_c   1.000
_cell.angle_alpha   90.00
_cell.angle_beta   90.00
_cell.angle_gamma   90.00
#
_symmetry.space_group_name_H-M   'P 1'
#
loop_
_entity.id
_entity.type
_entity.pdbx_description
1 polymer ?
#
loop_
_entity_poly.entity_id
_entity_poly.type
_entity_poly.pdbx_seq_one_letter_code
_entity_poly.pdbx_strand_id
1 'polypeptide(L)'
;MSTSRRNFIRTSALLGGGLSVSTSVFANVFPMAKTKLELGICTGVDRHGLVKNAGFTFIEEGVRSFLVPAEPETAFSEKLEKAKASSLPVIACNSFLPGNMKSVGPDPAFSEILQFAETAFKRAKASGVKIIVFGSGGSRGIPEGFSKEEATRQFIELCKQMGPVAAKYGTVVVIEPLNKKECNFINSVAEGGEIVKAVDHPNIRLLADLYHMKMDGEGPDNIIKYGKLLRHVHIAEKEGRSAPGTHGEDFTAYFDALKKVRYKGAISIECKWEDMEKQAPVALQTIIGQWQ
;
A
#
# COMPACT_ATOMS: atom_id res chain seq x y z
N MET A 1 24.76 -23.06 62.99
CA MET A 1 25.50 -22.14 63.85
C MET A 1 25.47 -20.79 63.12
N SER A 2 24.56 -19.88 63.47
CA SER A 2 24.69 -18.81 64.49
C SER A 2 25.92 -17.94 64.17
N THR A 3 25.86 -16.68 63.95
CA THR A 3 25.32 -15.50 64.60
C THR A 3 25.58 -14.28 63.71
N SER A 4 24.73 -13.38 63.46
CA SER A 4 24.14 -12.29 64.31
C SER A 4 24.97 -11.00 64.34
N ARG A 5 24.34 -9.94 63.82
CA ARG A 5 24.04 -8.61 64.44
C ARG A 5 25.15 -7.56 64.65
N ARG A 6 24.87 -6.42 64.16
CA ARG A 6 24.50 -5.13 64.84
C ARG A 6 25.57 -4.05 64.94
N ASN A 7 25.16 -2.89 64.46
CA ASN A 7 25.34 -1.55 65.00
C ASN A 7 26.72 -0.91 65.19
N PHE A 8 26.94 0.21 64.58
CA PHE A 8 27.36 1.39 65.34
C PHE A 8 26.83 2.70 64.70
N ILE A 9 26.07 3.41 65.51
CA ILE A 9 25.63 4.79 65.30
C ILE A 9 26.65 5.70 66.01
N ARG A 10 26.94 6.87 65.47
CA ARG A 10 27.08 8.21 66.10
C ARG A 10 27.83 9.17 65.19
N THR A 11 27.12 10.18 64.66
CA THR A 11 26.92 11.54 65.13
C THR A 11 28.12 12.47 65.00
N SER A 12 28.00 13.51 64.15
CA SER A 12 28.22 14.95 64.41
C SER A 12 28.10 15.68 63.07
N ALA A 13 27.15 16.43 62.81
CA ALA A 13 26.78 17.83 63.08
C ALA A 13 27.49 18.87 62.21
N LEU A 14 26.69 19.57 61.38
CA LEU A 14 26.70 20.97 60.98
C LEU A 14 27.91 21.53 60.24
N LEU A 15 27.67 21.92 58.95
CA LEU A 15 27.77 23.34 58.54
C LEU A 15 27.07 23.51 57.18
N GLY A 16 26.27 24.53 57.08
CA GLY A 16 25.41 24.82 55.95
C GLY A 16 26.14 25.33 54.73
N GLY A 17 25.58 25.06 53.59
CA GLY A 17 25.96 25.57 52.28
C GLY A 17 24.91 25.14 51.28
N GLY A 18 23.94 26.00 51.04
CA GLY A 18 22.89 25.72 50.03
C GLY A 18 23.50 25.65 48.63
N LEU A 19 23.45 24.46 48.09
CA LEU A 19 23.61 24.24 46.66
C LEU A 19 22.27 23.69 46.13
N SER A 20 21.53 24.59 45.51
CA SER A 20 20.38 24.24 44.70
C SER A 20 20.84 23.39 43.50
N VAL A 21 20.69 22.08 43.62
CA VAL A 21 20.88 21.16 42.48
C VAL A 21 19.65 21.28 41.60
N SER A 22 19.73 22.10 40.58
CA SER A 22 18.80 22.05 39.44
C SER A 22 18.94 20.69 38.78
N THR A 23 18.02 19.78 39.05
CA THR A 23 17.84 18.57 38.24
C THR A 23 17.25 18.97 36.90
N SER A 24 18.11 19.37 35.97
CA SER A 24 17.74 19.40 34.56
C SER A 24 17.51 17.96 34.12
N VAL A 25 16.23 17.59 34.06
CA VAL A 25 15.80 16.40 33.36
C VAL A 25 16.13 16.63 31.88
N PHE A 26 17.29 16.16 31.44
CA PHE A 26 17.55 15.96 30.01
C PHE A 26 16.59 14.90 29.55
N ALA A 27 15.43 15.30 29.03
CA ALA A 27 14.64 14.48 28.15
C ALA A 27 15.55 14.16 26.96
N ASN A 28 16.12 12.95 26.95
CA ASN A 28 16.74 12.39 25.77
C ASN A 28 15.64 12.27 24.71
N VAL A 29 15.43 13.32 23.95
CA VAL A 29 14.71 13.28 22.69
C VAL A 29 15.61 12.48 21.75
N PHE A 30 15.47 11.16 21.77
CA PHE A 30 16.01 10.35 20.68
C PHE A 30 15.35 10.87 19.40
N PRO A 31 16.10 11.35 18.40
CA PRO A 31 15.50 11.69 17.13
C PRO A 31 14.86 10.40 16.60
N MET A 32 13.52 10.36 16.56
CA MET A 32 12.84 9.30 15.83
C MET A 32 13.45 9.29 14.43
N ALA A 33 14.11 8.20 14.09
CA ALA A 33 14.62 8.01 12.73
C ALA A 33 13.44 8.31 11.80
N LYS A 34 13.54 9.37 10.98
CA LYS A 34 12.53 9.71 9.99
C LYS A 34 12.38 8.46 9.13
N THR A 35 11.27 7.78 9.25
CA THR A 35 10.97 6.60 8.42
C THR A 35 11.01 7.11 6.99
N LYS A 36 12.00 6.65 6.21
CA LYS A 36 12.17 7.10 4.83
C LYS A 36 10.95 6.59 4.07
N LEU A 37 10.10 7.51 3.62
CA LEU A 37 8.92 7.19 2.83
C LEU A 37 9.39 6.55 1.52
N GLU A 38 8.86 5.37 1.20
CA GLU A 38 9.17 4.67 -0.04
C GLU A 38 8.15 5.10 -1.10
N LEU A 39 8.61 5.84 -2.10
CA LEU A 39 7.78 6.47 -3.12
C LEU A 39 8.10 5.92 -4.50
N GLY A 40 7.06 5.60 -5.27
CA GLY A 40 7.15 5.11 -6.64
C GLY A 40 6.11 5.71 -7.58
N ILE A 41 6.18 5.30 -8.83
CA ILE A 41 5.27 5.75 -9.90
C ILE A 41 4.69 4.53 -10.61
N CYS A 42 3.38 4.55 -10.87
CA CYS A 42 2.72 3.62 -11.78
C CYS A 42 3.08 3.97 -13.23
N THR A 43 4.00 3.20 -13.80
CA THR A 43 4.49 3.40 -15.18
C THR A 43 5.25 2.17 -15.66
N GLY A 44 5.57 2.13 -16.97
CA GLY A 44 6.41 1.07 -17.56
C GLY A 44 7.86 1.14 -17.09
N VAL A 45 8.47 -0.03 -16.94
CA VAL A 45 9.87 -0.18 -16.49
C VAL A 45 10.88 0.49 -17.43
N ASP A 46 10.53 0.68 -18.68
CA ASP A 46 11.32 1.42 -19.67
C ASP A 46 11.57 2.89 -19.29
N ARG A 47 10.76 3.44 -18.40
CA ARG A 47 10.91 4.80 -17.84
C ARG A 47 11.74 4.88 -16.57
N HIS A 48 12.44 3.80 -16.18
CA HIS A 48 13.19 3.74 -14.92
C HIS A 48 14.20 4.88 -14.74
N GLY A 49 14.83 5.35 -15.81
CA GLY A 49 15.79 6.45 -15.78
C GLY A 49 15.12 7.77 -15.36
N LEU A 50 13.99 8.11 -15.97
CA LEU A 50 13.19 9.29 -15.63
C LEU A 50 12.71 9.23 -14.18
N VAL A 51 12.11 8.09 -13.78
CA VAL A 51 11.58 7.88 -12.43
C VAL A 51 12.67 8.03 -11.37
N LYS A 52 13.85 7.45 -11.61
CA LYS A 52 15.02 7.57 -10.74
C LYS A 52 15.55 9.00 -10.65
N ASN A 53 15.68 9.67 -11.79
CA ASN A 53 16.17 11.06 -11.85
C ASN A 53 15.21 12.03 -11.12
N ALA A 54 13.91 11.76 -11.14
CA ALA A 54 12.91 12.49 -10.37
C ALA A 54 12.98 12.21 -8.85
N GLY A 55 13.79 11.22 -8.39
CA GLY A 55 14.04 10.92 -6.98
C GLY A 55 13.17 9.80 -6.39
N PHE A 56 12.40 9.10 -7.19
CA PHE A 56 11.61 7.94 -6.76
C PHE A 56 12.48 6.69 -6.62
N THR A 57 11.99 5.69 -5.87
CA THR A 57 12.78 4.53 -5.46
C THR A 57 12.33 3.22 -6.08
N PHE A 58 11.15 3.17 -6.70
CA PHE A 58 10.61 1.98 -7.34
C PHE A 58 9.60 2.33 -8.44
N ILE A 59 9.25 1.33 -9.22
CA ILE A 59 8.21 1.37 -10.25
C ILE A 59 7.09 0.41 -9.85
N GLU A 60 5.85 0.80 -10.14
CA GLU A 60 4.69 -0.07 -10.17
C GLU A 60 4.25 -0.27 -11.61
N GLU A 61 4.23 -1.52 -12.06
CA GLU A 61 3.85 -1.93 -13.41
C GLU A 61 2.41 -2.45 -13.46
N GLY A 62 1.92 -2.77 -14.65
CA GLY A 62 0.66 -3.48 -14.80
C GLY A 62 0.86 -5.00 -14.83
N VAL A 63 0.03 -5.77 -14.13
CA VAL A 63 0.07 -7.25 -14.20
C VAL A 63 -0.07 -7.73 -15.63
N ARG A 64 -1.00 -7.17 -16.39
CA ARG A 64 -1.29 -7.59 -17.78
C ARG A 64 -0.26 -7.12 -18.80
N SER A 65 0.52 -6.09 -18.49
CA SER A 65 1.56 -5.55 -19.37
C SER A 65 2.96 -6.04 -19.04
N PHE A 66 3.22 -6.36 -17.78
CA PHE A 66 4.55 -6.75 -17.29
C PHE A 66 4.65 -8.23 -16.95
N LEU A 67 3.75 -8.75 -16.10
CA LEU A 67 3.73 -10.17 -15.75
C LEU A 67 3.09 -11.03 -16.83
N VAL A 68 2.27 -10.43 -17.69
CA VAL A 68 1.63 -11.03 -18.89
C VAL A 68 1.09 -12.45 -18.67
N PRO A 69 0.22 -12.74 -17.66
CA PRO A 69 -0.14 -14.11 -17.27
C PRO A 69 -0.89 -14.89 -18.35
N ALA A 70 -1.51 -14.18 -19.31
CA ALA A 70 -2.20 -14.81 -20.45
C ALA A 70 -1.26 -15.16 -21.60
N GLU A 71 -0.01 -14.68 -21.58
CA GLU A 71 0.94 -14.84 -22.66
C GLU A 71 1.94 -15.97 -22.38
N PRO A 72 2.59 -16.51 -23.43
CA PRO A 72 3.65 -17.52 -23.29
C PRO A 72 4.81 -17.05 -22.39
N GLU A 73 5.58 -18.00 -21.87
CA GLU A 73 6.72 -17.71 -20.99
C GLU A 73 7.80 -16.85 -21.69
N THR A 74 7.95 -16.98 -23.00
CA THR A 74 8.87 -16.16 -23.81
C THR A 74 8.55 -14.67 -23.72
N ALA A 75 7.27 -14.29 -23.77
CA ALA A 75 6.84 -12.90 -23.62
C ALA A 75 7.15 -12.34 -22.22
N PHE A 76 7.00 -13.17 -21.18
CA PHE A 76 7.40 -12.78 -19.83
C PHE A 76 8.93 -12.65 -19.70
N SER A 77 9.69 -13.56 -20.30
CA SER A 77 11.16 -13.52 -20.23
C SER A 77 11.72 -12.22 -20.79
N GLU A 78 11.16 -11.69 -21.86
CA GLU A 78 11.56 -10.40 -22.42
C GLU A 78 11.30 -9.23 -21.45
N LYS A 79 10.15 -9.25 -20.75
CA LYS A 79 9.83 -8.26 -19.71
C LYS A 79 10.76 -8.36 -18.52
N LEU A 80 11.06 -9.58 -18.10
CA LEU A 80 11.97 -9.86 -16.99
C LEU A 80 13.38 -9.34 -17.26
N GLU A 81 13.91 -9.54 -18.47
CA GLU A 81 15.24 -9.01 -18.83
C GLU A 81 15.26 -7.47 -18.82
N LYS A 82 14.20 -6.80 -19.28
CA LYS A 82 14.08 -5.35 -19.15
C LYS A 82 14.06 -4.90 -17.67
N ALA A 83 13.35 -5.62 -16.81
CA ALA A 83 13.32 -5.31 -15.39
C ALA A 83 14.68 -5.52 -14.71
N LYS A 84 15.43 -6.56 -15.09
CA LYS A 84 16.80 -6.79 -14.60
C LYS A 84 17.78 -5.69 -15.03
N ALA A 85 17.60 -5.12 -16.23
CA ALA A 85 18.40 -3.99 -16.71
C ALA A 85 17.98 -2.65 -16.09
N SER A 86 16.84 -2.60 -15.42
CA SER A 86 16.33 -1.37 -14.79
C SER A 86 17.19 -0.95 -13.60
N SER A 87 17.38 0.37 -13.46
CA SER A 87 18.05 0.97 -12.29
C SER A 87 17.15 1.10 -11.07
N LEU A 88 15.86 0.76 -11.19
CA LEU A 88 14.87 0.73 -10.12
C LEU A 88 14.15 -0.62 -10.09
N PRO A 89 13.82 -1.15 -8.92
CA PRO A 89 13.03 -2.35 -8.82
C PRO A 89 11.56 -2.11 -9.22
N VAL A 90 10.91 -3.15 -9.75
CA VAL A 90 9.46 -3.24 -9.83
C VAL A 90 8.99 -3.97 -8.58
N ILE A 91 8.30 -3.29 -7.66
CA ILE A 91 7.88 -3.89 -6.38
C ILE A 91 6.38 -4.21 -6.31
N ALA A 92 5.58 -3.55 -7.12
CA ALA A 92 4.13 -3.71 -7.18
C ALA A 92 3.64 -3.78 -8.62
N CYS A 93 2.48 -4.41 -8.82
CA CYS A 93 1.77 -4.40 -10.10
C CYS A 93 0.28 -4.20 -9.88
N ASN A 94 -0.31 -3.25 -10.61
CA ASN A 94 -1.74 -2.99 -10.67
C ASN A 94 -2.43 -3.68 -11.87
N SER A 95 -3.66 -3.30 -12.19
CA SER A 95 -4.42 -3.80 -13.35
C SER A 95 -4.49 -5.34 -13.43
N PHE A 96 -4.81 -5.98 -12.30
CA PHE A 96 -4.68 -7.42 -12.12
C PHE A 96 -5.53 -8.23 -13.09
N LEU A 97 -6.86 -8.22 -12.95
CA LEU A 97 -7.74 -9.07 -13.76
C LEU A 97 -8.31 -8.31 -14.96
N PRO A 98 -8.40 -8.95 -16.13
CA PRO A 98 -9.17 -8.41 -17.26
C PRO A 98 -10.67 -8.39 -16.94
N GLY A 99 -11.41 -7.45 -17.54
CA GLY A 99 -12.82 -7.23 -17.23
C GLY A 99 -13.78 -8.36 -17.63
N ASN A 100 -13.37 -9.26 -18.50
CA ASN A 100 -14.13 -10.46 -18.89
C ASN A 100 -14.03 -11.61 -17.87
N MET A 101 -12.99 -11.67 -17.05
CA MET A 101 -12.87 -12.63 -15.94
C MET A 101 -13.71 -12.14 -14.76
N LYS A 102 -14.96 -12.55 -14.68
CA LYS A 102 -15.89 -12.10 -13.63
C LYS A 102 -15.61 -12.77 -12.30
N SER A 103 -15.33 -11.97 -11.27
CA SER A 103 -15.09 -12.46 -9.91
C SER A 103 -16.36 -12.54 -9.07
N VAL A 104 -17.45 -11.91 -9.53
CA VAL A 104 -18.78 -11.94 -8.90
C VAL A 104 -19.86 -12.00 -9.99
N GLY A 105 -21.05 -12.49 -9.63
CA GLY A 105 -22.19 -12.56 -10.52
C GLY A 105 -22.77 -13.97 -10.62
N PRO A 106 -23.69 -14.22 -11.57
CA PRO A 106 -24.36 -15.51 -11.71
C PRO A 106 -23.41 -16.69 -12.00
N ASP A 107 -22.34 -16.42 -12.72
CA ASP A 107 -21.34 -17.43 -13.12
C ASP A 107 -19.91 -16.85 -12.98
N PRO A 108 -19.38 -16.81 -11.75
CA PRO A 108 -18.05 -16.24 -11.50
C PRO A 108 -16.94 -17.22 -11.93
N ALA A 109 -15.93 -16.72 -12.64
CA ALA A 109 -14.87 -17.50 -13.27
C ALA A 109 -13.72 -17.87 -12.31
N PHE A 110 -14.03 -18.45 -11.14
CA PHE A 110 -13.04 -18.70 -10.08
C PHE A 110 -11.85 -19.54 -10.53
N SER A 111 -12.11 -20.64 -11.21
CA SER A 111 -11.04 -21.54 -11.67
C SER A 111 -10.08 -20.83 -12.62
N GLU A 112 -10.62 -20.09 -13.59
CA GLU A 112 -9.84 -19.32 -14.57
C GLU A 112 -9.04 -18.20 -13.88
N ILE A 113 -9.68 -17.47 -12.95
CA ILE A 113 -9.02 -16.41 -12.16
C ILE A 113 -7.87 -16.99 -11.33
N LEU A 114 -8.07 -18.14 -10.67
CA LEU A 114 -7.01 -18.74 -9.84
C LEU A 114 -5.83 -19.25 -10.67
N GLN A 115 -6.05 -19.79 -11.86
CA GLN A 115 -4.98 -20.18 -12.80
C GLN A 115 -4.20 -18.95 -13.29
N PHE A 116 -4.92 -17.89 -13.67
CA PHE A 116 -4.34 -16.62 -14.07
C PHE A 116 -3.51 -16.00 -12.93
N ALA A 117 -4.07 -15.99 -11.72
CA ALA A 117 -3.42 -15.50 -10.51
C ALA A 117 -2.16 -16.30 -10.17
N GLU A 118 -2.20 -17.64 -10.24
CA GLU A 118 -1.02 -18.47 -9.96
C GLU A 118 0.11 -18.16 -10.94
N THR A 119 -0.19 -18.01 -12.23
CA THR A 119 0.81 -17.60 -13.24
C THR A 119 1.37 -16.22 -12.93
N ALA A 120 0.51 -15.25 -12.61
CA ALA A 120 0.93 -13.90 -12.21
C ALA A 120 1.86 -13.93 -10.99
N PHE A 121 1.51 -14.66 -9.94
CA PHE A 121 2.29 -14.74 -8.70
C PHE A 121 3.62 -15.47 -8.89
N LYS A 122 3.66 -16.52 -9.71
CA LYS A 122 4.91 -17.19 -10.10
C LYS A 122 5.86 -16.22 -10.78
N ARG A 123 5.36 -15.42 -11.74
CA ARG A 123 6.14 -14.43 -12.47
C ARG A 123 6.50 -13.22 -11.59
N ALA A 124 5.62 -12.81 -10.69
CA ALA A 124 5.91 -11.82 -9.66
C ALA A 124 7.10 -12.23 -8.78
N LYS A 125 7.12 -13.48 -8.30
CA LYS A 125 8.27 -14.01 -7.54
C LYS A 125 9.57 -13.96 -8.34
N ALA A 126 9.54 -14.32 -9.63
CA ALA A 126 10.71 -14.33 -10.50
C ALA A 126 11.25 -12.91 -10.78
N SER A 127 10.37 -11.91 -10.85
CA SER A 127 10.72 -10.50 -11.11
C SER A 127 10.94 -9.66 -9.86
N GLY A 128 10.73 -10.21 -8.66
CA GLY A 128 10.90 -9.48 -7.39
C GLY A 128 9.67 -8.69 -6.93
N VAL A 129 8.58 -8.70 -7.70
CA VAL A 129 7.30 -8.06 -7.35
C VAL A 129 6.72 -8.69 -6.09
N LYS A 130 6.31 -7.87 -5.13
CA LYS A 130 5.77 -8.29 -3.83
C LYS A 130 4.29 -8.04 -3.68
N ILE A 131 3.76 -7.05 -4.39
CA ILE A 131 2.39 -6.56 -4.24
C ILE A 131 1.66 -6.68 -5.58
N ILE A 132 0.46 -7.25 -5.55
CA ILE A 132 -0.48 -7.23 -6.68
C ILE A 132 -1.73 -6.48 -6.23
N VAL A 133 -2.06 -5.42 -6.96
CA VAL A 133 -3.21 -4.56 -6.67
C VAL A 133 -4.46 -5.11 -7.35
N PHE A 134 -5.46 -5.47 -6.55
CA PHE A 134 -6.75 -5.97 -7.02
C PHE A 134 -7.81 -4.86 -6.97
N GLY A 135 -7.68 -3.89 -7.88
CA GLY A 135 -8.71 -2.90 -8.21
C GLY A 135 -9.73 -3.49 -9.17
N SER A 136 -9.34 -3.79 -10.39
CA SER A 136 -10.05 -4.57 -11.42
C SER A 136 -11.58 -4.37 -11.47
N GLY A 137 -12.06 -3.12 -11.54
CA GLY A 137 -13.49 -2.78 -11.47
C GLY A 137 -14.36 -3.54 -12.49
N GLY A 138 -13.85 -3.73 -13.71
CA GLY A 138 -14.55 -4.49 -14.75
C GLY A 138 -14.73 -5.99 -14.42
N SER A 139 -13.84 -6.59 -13.61
CA SER A 139 -13.95 -7.98 -13.16
C SER A 139 -14.96 -8.14 -12.04
N ARG A 140 -14.99 -7.19 -11.07
CA ARG A 140 -15.78 -7.32 -9.83
C ARG A 140 -17.06 -6.49 -9.81
N GLY A 141 -17.37 -5.74 -10.86
CA GLY A 141 -18.63 -5.00 -10.96
C GLY A 141 -19.83 -5.96 -10.83
N ILE A 142 -20.76 -5.59 -9.92
CA ILE A 142 -21.98 -6.37 -9.68
C ILE A 142 -22.93 -6.18 -10.86
N PRO A 143 -23.40 -7.27 -11.51
CA PRO A 143 -24.40 -7.18 -12.57
C PRO A 143 -25.72 -6.60 -12.06
N GLU A 144 -26.48 -5.97 -12.94
CA GLU A 144 -27.83 -5.47 -12.62
C GLU A 144 -28.72 -6.59 -12.08
N GLY A 145 -29.43 -6.30 -10.98
CA GLY A 145 -30.30 -7.27 -10.29
C GLY A 145 -29.58 -8.35 -9.47
N PHE A 146 -28.26 -8.38 -9.46
CA PHE A 146 -27.53 -9.35 -8.63
C PHE A 146 -27.31 -8.81 -7.21
N SER A 147 -27.46 -9.67 -6.19
CA SER A 147 -27.35 -9.27 -4.78
C SER A 147 -25.92 -8.85 -4.40
N LYS A 148 -25.80 -7.71 -3.72
CA LYS A 148 -24.51 -7.23 -3.18
C LYS A 148 -23.98 -8.18 -2.10
N GLU A 149 -24.86 -8.76 -1.30
CA GLU A 149 -24.51 -9.72 -0.25
C GLU A 149 -23.90 -10.98 -0.87
N GLU A 150 -24.51 -11.49 -1.92
CA GLU A 150 -24.00 -12.66 -2.64
C GLU A 150 -22.67 -12.35 -3.36
N ALA A 151 -22.57 -11.18 -4.02
CA ALA A 151 -21.31 -10.74 -4.61
C ALA A 151 -20.17 -10.63 -3.56
N THR A 152 -20.51 -10.14 -2.38
CA THR A 152 -19.55 -10.06 -1.26
C THR A 152 -19.10 -11.44 -0.81
N ARG A 153 -20.03 -12.38 -0.66
CA ARG A 153 -19.72 -13.76 -0.31
C ARG A 153 -18.82 -14.43 -1.36
N GLN A 154 -19.14 -14.27 -2.65
CA GLN A 154 -18.35 -14.81 -3.75
C GLN A 154 -16.94 -14.22 -3.77
N PHE A 155 -16.80 -12.91 -3.60
CA PHE A 155 -15.51 -12.24 -3.62
C PHE A 155 -14.62 -12.66 -2.44
N ILE A 156 -15.21 -12.80 -1.24
CA ILE A 156 -14.53 -13.32 -0.05
C ILE A 156 -14.04 -14.75 -0.31
N GLU A 157 -14.89 -15.61 -0.87
CA GLU A 157 -14.54 -17.01 -1.16
C GLU A 157 -13.40 -17.09 -2.17
N LEU A 158 -13.45 -16.33 -3.27
CA LEU A 158 -12.34 -16.22 -4.22
C LEU A 158 -11.04 -15.80 -3.54
N CYS A 159 -11.09 -14.76 -2.70
CA CYS A 159 -9.92 -14.27 -1.99
C CYS A 159 -9.37 -15.29 -0.97
N LYS A 160 -10.23 -16.08 -0.32
CA LYS A 160 -9.81 -17.19 0.56
C LYS A 160 -9.04 -18.26 -0.21
N GLN A 161 -9.48 -18.60 -1.42
CA GLN A 161 -8.77 -19.54 -2.28
C GLN A 161 -7.47 -18.94 -2.86
N MET A 162 -7.47 -17.65 -3.17
CA MET A 162 -6.31 -16.93 -3.73
C MET A 162 -5.18 -16.73 -2.71
N GLY A 163 -5.51 -16.53 -1.44
CA GLY A 163 -4.54 -16.24 -0.37
C GLY A 163 -3.42 -17.27 -0.24
N PRO A 164 -3.72 -18.58 -0.13
CA PRO A 164 -2.70 -19.64 -0.09
C PRO A 164 -1.83 -19.68 -1.35
N VAL A 165 -2.42 -19.43 -2.52
CA VAL A 165 -1.67 -19.37 -3.79
C VAL A 165 -0.70 -18.19 -3.77
N ALA A 166 -1.13 -17.01 -3.34
CA ALA A 166 -0.26 -15.84 -3.18
C ALA A 166 0.88 -16.12 -2.17
N ALA A 167 0.58 -16.77 -1.05
CA ALA A 167 1.57 -17.14 -0.04
C ALA A 167 2.66 -18.08 -0.58
N LYS A 168 2.31 -19.07 -1.40
CA LYS A 168 3.24 -20.00 -2.05
C LYS A 168 4.35 -19.27 -2.83
N TYR A 169 4.02 -18.12 -3.41
CA TYR A 169 4.95 -17.33 -4.19
C TYR A 169 5.51 -16.10 -3.46
N GLY A 170 5.08 -15.86 -2.22
CA GLY A 170 5.54 -14.73 -1.40
C GLY A 170 4.98 -13.38 -1.88
N THR A 171 3.82 -13.40 -2.52
CA THR A 171 3.10 -12.23 -3.03
C THR A 171 1.98 -11.85 -2.07
N VAL A 172 1.71 -10.56 -1.92
CA VAL A 172 0.55 -10.02 -1.20
C VAL A 172 -0.40 -9.41 -2.21
N VAL A 173 -1.65 -9.84 -2.21
CA VAL A 173 -2.73 -9.21 -2.97
C VAL A 173 -3.36 -8.14 -2.09
N VAL A 174 -3.44 -6.92 -2.60
CA VAL A 174 -4.08 -5.81 -1.90
C VAL A 174 -5.40 -5.44 -2.59
N ILE A 175 -6.50 -5.55 -1.85
CA ILE A 175 -7.82 -5.13 -2.33
C ILE A 175 -7.84 -3.61 -2.35
N GLU A 176 -8.13 -3.06 -3.52
CA GLU A 176 -8.23 -1.62 -3.74
C GLU A 176 -9.70 -1.22 -3.90
N PRO A 177 -10.25 -0.43 -2.97
CA PRO A 177 -11.55 0.20 -3.16
C PRO A 177 -11.50 1.23 -4.28
N LEU A 178 -12.47 1.21 -5.18
CA LEU A 178 -12.60 2.16 -6.29
C LEU A 178 -13.75 3.12 -6.04
N ASN A 179 -13.68 4.35 -6.57
CA ASN A 179 -14.80 5.27 -6.52
C ASN A 179 -16.03 4.74 -7.29
N LYS A 180 -17.22 5.20 -6.91
CA LYS A 180 -18.51 4.74 -7.43
C LYS A 180 -18.70 4.97 -8.93
N LYS A 181 -17.94 5.88 -9.55
CA LYS A 181 -17.99 6.10 -11.00
C LYS A 181 -17.27 4.98 -11.77
N GLU A 182 -16.27 4.35 -11.15
CA GLU A 182 -15.46 3.32 -11.80
C GLU A 182 -15.93 1.89 -11.48
N CYS A 183 -16.57 1.67 -10.32
CA CYS A 183 -17.11 0.36 -9.94
C CYS A 183 -18.26 0.55 -8.95
N ASN A 184 -19.26 -0.35 -8.99
CA ASN A 184 -20.38 -0.37 -8.05
C ASN A 184 -20.18 -1.32 -6.86
N PHE A 185 -18.94 -1.79 -6.64
CA PHE A 185 -18.61 -2.76 -5.59
C PHE A 185 -17.24 -2.49 -4.97
N ILE A 186 -17.20 -2.48 -3.65
CA ILE A 186 -16.04 -2.13 -2.81
C ILE A 186 -15.61 -0.68 -3.08
N ASN A 187 -16.37 0.27 -2.51
CA ASN A 187 -16.23 1.69 -2.80
C ASN A 187 -15.62 2.50 -1.64
N SER A 188 -15.15 1.85 -0.58
CA SER A 188 -14.47 2.51 0.52
C SER A 188 -13.42 1.63 1.15
N VAL A 189 -12.44 2.25 1.80
CA VAL A 189 -11.46 1.57 2.66
C VAL A 189 -12.16 0.77 3.76
N ALA A 190 -13.33 1.25 4.22
CA ALA A 190 -14.15 0.51 5.18
C ALA A 190 -14.70 -0.80 4.57
N GLU A 191 -15.31 -0.76 3.39
CA GLU A 191 -15.84 -1.97 2.73
C GLU A 191 -14.71 -2.97 2.43
N GLY A 192 -13.59 -2.50 1.85
CA GLY A 192 -12.41 -3.34 1.60
C GLY A 192 -11.82 -3.93 2.88
N GLY A 193 -11.79 -3.15 3.96
CA GLY A 193 -11.30 -3.56 5.27
C GLY A 193 -12.14 -4.69 5.89
N GLU A 194 -13.47 -4.62 5.80
CA GLU A 194 -14.36 -5.70 6.29
C GLU A 194 -14.19 -6.97 5.45
N ILE A 195 -14.03 -6.86 4.13
CA ILE A 195 -13.73 -8.01 3.27
C ILE A 195 -12.40 -8.65 3.66
N VAL A 196 -11.32 -7.86 3.82
CA VAL A 196 -10.00 -8.38 4.22
C VAL A 196 -10.06 -9.09 5.57
N LYS A 197 -10.84 -8.58 6.53
CA LYS A 197 -11.08 -9.26 7.82
C LYS A 197 -11.82 -10.58 7.65
N ALA A 198 -12.85 -10.61 6.79
CA ALA A 198 -13.65 -11.82 6.55
C ALA A 198 -12.86 -12.91 5.78
N VAL A 199 -11.91 -12.50 4.92
CA VAL A 199 -10.97 -13.43 4.26
C VAL A 199 -9.99 -14.01 5.27
N ASP A 200 -9.50 -13.21 6.21
CA ASP A 200 -8.58 -13.58 7.31
C ASP A 200 -7.32 -14.33 6.83
N HIS A 201 -6.67 -13.82 5.79
CA HIS A 201 -5.44 -14.41 5.27
C HIS A 201 -4.29 -13.39 5.22
N PRO A 202 -3.05 -13.73 5.65
CA PRO A 202 -1.93 -12.78 5.71
C PRO A 202 -1.50 -12.22 4.35
N ASN A 203 -1.78 -12.91 3.25
CA ASN A 203 -1.46 -12.48 1.90
C ASN A 203 -2.61 -11.81 1.15
N ILE A 204 -3.76 -11.58 1.80
CA ILE A 204 -4.86 -10.75 1.29
C ILE A 204 -4.95 -9.54 2.21
N ARG A 205 -4.68 -8.37 1.69
CA ARG A 205 -4.52 -7.13 2.45
C ARG A 205 -5.29 -5.99 1.78
N LEU A 206 -5.14 -4.79 2.29
CA LEU A 206 -5.88 -3.61 1.88
C LEU A 206 -4.94 -2.58 1.25
N LEU A 207 -5.43 -1.89 0.24
CA LEU A 207 -4.87 -0.68 -0.32
C LEU A 207 -5.80 0.50 0.02
N ALA A 208 -5.21 1.66 0.32
CA ALA A 208 -5.92 2.93 0.34
C ALA A 208 -5.49 3.76 -0.87
N ASP A 209 -6.40 4.01 -1.79
CA ASP A 209 -6.17 4.96 -2.88
C ASP A 209 -6.80 6.30 -2.51
N LEU A 210 -5.93 7.30 -2.28
CA LEU A 210 -6.36 8.63 -1.83
C LEU A 210 -7.16 9.36 -2.91
N TYR A 211 -6.93 9.08 -4.19
CA TYR A 211 -7.76 9.59 -5.28
C TYR A 211 -9.20 9.06 -5.18
N HIS A 212 -9.37 7.74 -5.05
CA HIS A 212 -10.69 7.14 -4.94
C HIS A 212 -11.43 7.58 -3.67
N MET A 213 -10.72 7.66 -2.54
CA MET A 213 -11.27 8.18 -1.28
C MET A 213 -11.79 9.61 -1.47
N LYS A 214 -11.00 10.51 -2.04
CA LYS A 214 -11.39 11.90 -2.27
C LYS A 214 -12.52 12.04 -3.30
N MET A 215 -12.56 11.19 -4.32
CA MET A 215 -13.65 11.19 -5.30
C MET A 215 -15.01 10.96 -4.66
N ASP A 216 -15.10 10.06 -3.69
CA ASP A 216 -16.34 9.71 -2.97
C ASP A 216 -16.49 10.44 -1.63
N GLY A 217 -15.58 11.35 -1.28
CA GLY A 217 -15.62 12.12 -0.03
C GLY A 217 -15.32 11.30 1.21
N GLU A 218 -14.61 10.17 1.06
CA GLU A 218 -14.16 9.35 2.18
C GLU A 218 -12.99 10.03 2.90
N GLY A 219 -13.17 10.34 4.19
CA GLY A 219 -12.13 10.95 5.03
C GLY A 219 -11.09 9.94 5.54
N PRO A 220 -10.05 10.43 6.26
CA PRO A 220 -8.92 9.60 6.71
C PRO A 220 -9.25 8.63 7.86
N ASP A 221 -10.42 8.71 8.50
CA ASP A 221 -10.78 7.88 9.65
C ASP A 221 -10.75 6.38 9.35
N ASN A 222 -11.10 5.99 8.13
CA ASN A 222 -11.04 4.60 7.73
C ASN A 222 -9.60 4.09 7.56
N ILE A 223 -8.64 4.96 7.21
CA ILE A 223 -7.21 4.63 7.28
C ILE A 223 -6.81 4.32 8.72
N ILE A 224 -7.28 5.12 9.68
CA ILE A 224 -7.00 4.88 11.11
C ILE A 224 -7.61 3.55 11.56
N LYS A 225 -8.87 3.29 11.21
CA LYS A 225 -9.62 2.09 11.63
C LYS A 225 -9.02 0.80 11.05
N TYR A 226 -8.61 0.81 9.79
CA TYR A 226 -8.14 -0.38 9.07
C TYR A 226 -6.62 -0.39 8.80
N GLY A 227 -5.86 0.53 9.37
CA GLY A 227 -4.44 0.74 9.09
C GLY A 227 -3.55 -0.48 9.26
N LYS A 228 -3.88 -1.40 10.20
CA LYS A 228 -3.16 -2.67 10.38
C LYS A 228 -3.26 -3.60 9.16
N LEU A 229 -4.27 -3.42 8.32
CA LEU A 229 -4.51 -4.22 7.11
C LEU A 229 -3.83 -3.60 5.88
N LEU A 230 -3.48 -2.31 5.90
CA LEU A 230 -2.87 -1.62 4.78
C LEU A 230 -1.48 -2.18 4.46
N ARG A 231 -1.21 -2.36 3.17
CA ARG A 231 0.11 -2.77 2.64
C ARG A 231 0.57 -1.92 1.47
N HIS A 232 -0.33 -1.17 0.85
CA HIS A 232 -0.02 -0.25 -0.24
C HIS A 232 -0.93 0.96 -0.21
N VAL A 233 -0.47 2.06 -0.82
CA VAL A 233 -1.23 3.31 -0.95
C VAL A 233 -1.03 3.83 -2.37
N HIS A 234 -2.13 4.24 -3.00
CA HIS A 234 -2.10 5.02 -4.24
C HIS A 234 -2.45 6.48 -3.97
N ILE A 235 -1.91 7.39 -4.79
CA ILE A 235 -2.16 8.81 -4.67
C ILE A 235 -2.24 9.47 -6.06
N ALA A 236 -3.26 10.29 -6.24
CA ALA A 236 -3.38 11.30 -7.28
C ALA A 236 -4.35 12.38 -6.81
N GLU A 237 -4.29 13.57 -7.41
CA GLU A 237 -5.26 14.62 -7.14
C GLU A 237 -6.64 14.27 -7.71
N LYS A 238 -7.70 14.71 -7.03
CA LYS A 238 -9.10 14.48 -7.44
C LYS A 238 -9.41 15.07 -8.80
N GLU A 239 -8.95 16.29 -9.06
CA GLU A 239 -9.15 16.95 -10.33
C GLU A 239 -8.30 16.31 -11.41
N GLY A 240 -8.94 15.81 -12.46
CA GLY A 240 -8.28 15.18 -13.61
C GLY A 240 -7.56 13.87 -13.34
N ARG A 241 -7.54 13.34 -12.09
CA ARG A 241 -6.62 12.29 -11.64
C ARG A 241 -5.17 12.71 -11.89
N SER A 242 -4.85 13.97 -11.61
CA SER A 242 -3.57 14.59 -11.92
C SER A 242 -2.48 14.22 -10.90
N ALA A 243 -1.22 14.49 -11.27
CA ALA A 243 -0.09 14.30 -10.36
C ALA A 243 -0.20 15.26 -9.15
N PRO A 244 0.19 14.83 -7.93
CA PRO A 244 0.24 15.71 -6.76
C PRO A 244 1.02 17.00 -7.03
N GLY A 245 0.45 18.15 -6.68
CA GLY A 245 1.03 19.48 -6.94
C GLY A 245 0.59 20.13 -8.25
N THR A 246 -0.25 19.46 -9.05
CA THR A 246 -0.80 20.04 -10.30
C THR A 246 -1.87 21.08 -9.98
N HIS A 247 -2.80 20.78 -9.09
CA HIS A 247 -3.89 21.68 -8.67
C HIS A 247 -3.75 22.09 -7.19
N GLY A 248 -2.72 21.63 -6.49
CA GLY A 248 -2.43 22.00 -5.10
C GLY A 248 -3.32 21.28 -4.08
N GLU A 249 -3.78 20.08 -4.38
CA GLU A 249 -4.61 19.32 -3.45
C GLU A 249 -3.87 18.96 -2.16
N ASP A 250 -4.53 19.12 -1.01
CA ASP A 250 -3.98 18.81 0.31
C ASP A 250 -4.29 17.37 0.73
N PHE A 251 -3.25 16.60 1.03
CA PHE A 251 -3.30 15.21 1.53
C PHE A 251 -2.87 15.09 2.99
N THR A 252 -2.54 16.21 3.67
CA THR A 252 -1.97 16.21 5.02
C THR A 252 -2.77 15.37 6.01
N ALA A 253 -4.11 15.49 6.00
CA ALA A 253 -4.97 14.71 6.90
C ALA A 253 -4.87 13.19 6.67
N TYR A 254 -4.69 12.75 5.43
CA TYR A 254 -4.51 11.34 5.09
C TYR A 254 -3.10 10.86 5.48
N PHE A 255 -2.08 11.67 5.28
CA PHE A 255 -0.73 11.37 5.72
C PHE A 255 -0.61 11.31 7.26
N ASP A 256 -1.30 12.18 7.97
CA ASP A 256 -1.39 12.11 9.43
C ASP A 256 -2.06 10.83 9.92
N ALA A 257 -3.11 10.37 9.23
CA ALA A 257 -3.73 9.09 9.50
C ALA A 257 -2.76 7.91 9.26
N LEU A 258 -2.01 7.92 8.15
CA LEU A 258 -0.97 6.92 7.85
C LEU A 258 0.15 6.93 8.90
N LYS A 259 0.62 8.11 9.32
CA LYS A 259 1.61 8.26 10.41
C LYS A 259 1.06 7.73 11.74
N LYS A 260 -0.19 8.06 12.07
CA LYS A 260 -0.87 7.60 13.30
C LYS A 260 -0.95 6.08 13.40
N VAL A 261 -1.20 5.39 12.29
CA VAL A 261 -1.20 3.92 12.26
C VAL A 261 0.18 3.31 12.05
N ARG A 262 1.24 4.13 12.02
CA ARG A 262 2.64 3.73 11.79
C ARG A 262 2.80 2.95 10.49
N TYR A 263 2.17 3.44 9.43
CA TYR A 263 2.28 2.84 8.10
C TYR A 263 3.74 2.80 7.64
N LYS A 264 4.18 1.65 7.11
CA LYS A 264 5.55 1.39 6.64
C LYS A 264 5.60 0.84 5.21
N GLY A 265 4.45 0.84 4.52
CA GLY A 265 4.38 0.40 3.13
C GLY A 265 4.82 1.49 2.16
N ALA A 266 4.84 1.13 0.89
CA ALA A 266 5.14 2.04 -0.20
C ALA A 266 3.90 2.85 -0.63
N ILE A 267 4.15 4.00 -1.27
CA ILE A 267 3.12 4.83 -1.90
C ILE A 267 3.47 4.99 -3.37
N SER A 268 2.54 4.68 -4.27
CA SER A 268 2.69 4.89 -5.71
C SER A 268 1.83 6.06 -6.18
N ILE A 269 2.38 6.91 -7.03
CA ILE A 269 1.58 7.88 -7.78
C ILE A 269 0.91 7.15 -8.95
N GLU A 270 -0.41 7.04 -8.91
CA GLU A 270 -1.23 6.47 -9.98
C GLU A 270 -2.10 7.56 -10.61
N CYS A 271 -1.52 8.32 -11.51
CA CYS A 271 -2.15 9.52 -12.09
C CYS A 271 -2.08 9.55 -13.61
N LYS A 272 -2.80 10.51 -14.19
CA LYS A 272 -2.65 10.90 -15.58
C LYS A 272 -1.57 11.98 -15.66
N TRP A 273 -0.47 11.66 -16.31
CA TRP A 273 0.61 12.60 -16.57
C TRP A 273 0.34 13.38 -17.85
N GLU A 274 0.46 14.70 -17.80
CA GLU A 274 0.55 15.52 -19.02
C GLU A 274 2.00 15.55 -19.53
N ASP A 275 2.95 15.77 -18.62
CA ASP A 275 4.38 15.72 -18.85
C ASP A 275 5.07 15.14 -17.62
N MET A 276 5.30 13.82 -17.62
CA MET A 276 5.89 13.13 -16.47
C MET A 276 7.26 13.68 -16.10
N GLU A 277 8.07 14.08 -17.07
CA GLU A 277 9.44 14.55 -16.81
C GLU A 277 9.43 15.85 -15.98
N LYS A 278 8.51 16.75 -16.26
CA LYS A 278 8.33 17.99 -15.50
C LYS A 278 7.57 17.79 -14.20
N GLN A 279 6.52 17.00 -14.23
CA GLN A 279 5.59 16.86 -13.10
C GLN A 279 6.09 15.92 -12.00
N ALA A 280 6.88 14.88 -12.33
CA ALA A 280 7.32 13.90 -11.34
C ALA A 280 8.19 14.52 -10.21
N PRO A 281 9.17 15.39 -10.48
CA PRO A 281 9.91 16.07 -9.41
C PRO A 281 9.01 16.95 -8.53
N VAL A 282 8.04 17.65 -9.12
CA VAL A 282 7.06 18.48 -8.39
C VAL A 282 6.19 17.62 -7.49
N ALA A 283 5.68 16.52 -8.01
CA ALA A 283 4.86 15.59 -7.25
C ALA A 283 5.61 14.98 -6.04
N LEU A 284 6.89 14.63 -6.24
CA LEU A 284 7.75 14.18 -5.15
C LEU A 284 7.86 15.22 -4.04
N GLN A 285 8.17 16.47 -4.40
CA GLN A 285 8.33 17.55 -3.42
C GLN A 285 7.01 17.87 -2.70
N THR A 286 5.89 17.85 -3.41
CA THR A 286 4.55 18.04 -2.83
C THR A 286 4.25 16.97 -1.79
N ILE A 287 4.47 15.68 -2.12
CA ILE A 287 4.24 14.58 -1.18
C ILE A 287 5.16 14.70 0.05
N ILE A 288 6.45 14.95 -0.16
CA ILE A 288 7.42 15.09 0.94
C ILE A 288 7.06 16.30 1.83
N GLY A 289 6.68 17.43 1.23
CA GLY A 289 6.30 18.65 1.96
C GLY A 289 5.05 18.45 2.82
N GLN A 290 4.06 17.75 2.31
CA GLN A 290 2.81 17.47 3.04
C GLN A 290 2.94 16.29 4.04
N TRP A 291 3.94 15.42 3.87
CA TRP A 291 4.23 14.31 4.79
C TRP A 291 4.90 14.77 6.09
N GLN A 292 5.51 15.95 6.17
CA GLN A 292 6.30 16.46 7.33
C GLN A 292 5.48 16.68 8.65
#